data_e624b31d506b9ebf332a843c81a1f602
#
_entry.id   e624b31d506b9ebf332a843c81a1f602
#
_cell.length_a   1.000
_cell.length_b   1.000
_cell.length_c   1.000
_cell.angle_alpha   90.00
_cell.angle_beta   90.00
_cell.angle_gamma   90.00
#
_symmetry.space_group_name_H-M   'P 1'
#
loop_
_entity.id
_entity.type
_entity.pdbx_description
1 polymer ?
#
loop_
_entity_poly.entity_id
_entity_poly.type
_entity_poly.pdbx_seq_one_letter_code
_entity_poly.pdbx_strand_id
1 'polypeptide(L)'
;MKILLAACNAKYIHSNLAVFNLKAYAKEYDSQVVLREYTINQLKDDILKDIYRCHPDVVCVSCYIWNITFVRELMQDLRKILPDVPFWAGGPEVSYDAETFLGKNPAFNGVMVGEGEETFLELVKHYVDGSVTLEETRGLVYRKADGALQNNGWRQLMDLSKVPFAYENLEDFENRIIYYESSRGCPFSCSYCLSSIDKKLRFRDINLVKKELQFFLDHKVPQVKFVDRTFNCKHDHAMAIWQYIKDHDNGITNFHFEISADLIRENELELMSTMRPGLIQLEIGV
;
A
#
# COMPACT_ATOMS: atom_id res chain seq x y z
N MET A 1 11.23 18.80 -11.00
CA MET A 1 10.32 18.47 -9.90
C MET A 1 10.65 17.07 -9.40
N LYS A 2 10.82 16.91 -8.09
CA LYS A 2 11.12 15.62 -7.46
C LYS A 2 10.12 15.38 -6.31
N ILE A 3 9.29 14.37 -6.46
CA ILE A 3 8.30 13.96 -5.47
C ILE A 3 8.84 12.76 -4.73
N LEU A 4 9.12 12.90 -3.44
CA LEU A 4 9.57 11.82 -2.60
C LEU A 4 8.36 11.09 -2.02
N LEU A 5 8.22 9.80 -2.36
CA LEU A 5 7.26 8.88 -1.77
C LEU A 5 7.97 8.03 -0.72
N ALA A 6 7.71 8.30 0.55
CA ALA A 6 8.42 7.71 1.68
C ALA A 6 7.54 6.74 2.47
N ALA A 7 8.13 5.64 2.93
CA ALA A 7 7.51 4.71 3.86
C ALA A 7 8.44 4.41 5.02
N CYS A 8 7.90 4.37 6.26
CA CYS A 8 8.61 3.91 7.45
C CYS A 8 8.00 2.57 7.89
N ASN A 9 8.66 1.48 7.53
CA ASN A 9 8.20 0.12 7.80
C ASN A 9 8.51 -0.29 9.25
N ALA A 10 7.80 -1.30 9.77
CA ALA A 10 8.04 -1.82 11.11
C ALA A 10 9.43 -2.49 11.22
N LYS A 11 9.87 -3.19 10.17
CA LYS A 11 11.19 -3.85 10.07
C LYS A 11 11.68 -3.82 8.62
N TYR A 12 12.98 -4.00 8.42
CA TYR A 12 13.63 -4.01 7.10
C TYR A 12 13.05 -5.09 6.15
N ILE A 13 12.71 -6.27 6.67
CA ILE A 13 12.19 -7.38 5.88
C ILE A 13 10.85 -7.07 5.19
N HIS A 14 10.10 -6.08 5.68
CA HIS A 14 8.81 -5.69 5.11
C HIS A 14 9.00 -4.66 4.00
N SER A 15 8.38 -4.89 2.85
CA SER A 15 8.14 -3.88 1.82
C SER A 15 6.78 -3.23 2.02
N ASN A 16 6.61 -2.01 1.54
CA ASN A 16 5.32 -1.31 1.65
C ASN A 16 4.59 -1.33 0.31
N LEU A 17 3.75 -2.35 0.08
CA LEU A 17 3.02 -2.52 -1.18
C LEU A 17 2.29 -1.25 -1.62
N ALA A 18 1.71 -0.48 -0.67
CA ALA A 18 0.94 0.72 -1.01
C ALA A 18 1.79 1.74 -1.78
N VAL A 19 3.01 2.06 -1.29
CA VAL A 19 3.86 3.06 -1.98
C VAL A 19 4.38 2.55 -3.32
N PHE A 20 4.59 1.24 -3.47
CA PHE A 20 4.94 0.65 -4.77
C PHE A 20 3.76 0.73 -5.75
N ASN A 21 2.52 0.45 -5.30
CA ASN A 21 1.32 0.61 -6.12
C ASN A 21 1.11 2.07 -6.54
N LEU A 22 1.30 3.04 -5.63
CA LEU A 22 1.20 4.45 -5.95
C LEU A 22 2.22 4.85 -7.04
N LYS A 23 3.47 4.41 -6.90
CA LYS A 23 4.51 4.68 -7.90
C LYS A 23 4.19 4.02 -9.23
N ALA A 24 3.78 2.75 -9.23
CA ALA A 24 3.39 2.03 -10.44
C ALA A 24 2.18 2.68 -11.15
N TYR A 25 1.21 3.19 -10.38
CA TYR A 25 0.05 3.89 -10.93
C TYR A 25 0.41 5.24 -11.56
N ALA A 26 1.42 5.92 -11.02
CA ALA A 26 1.96 7.16 -11.54
C ALA A 26 3.15 6.96 -12.52
N LYS A 27 3.23 5.81 -13.21
CA LYS A 27 4.37 5.40 -14.06
C LYS A 27 4.72 6.41 -15.15
N GLU A 28 3.75 7.18 -15.66
CA GLU A 28 4.00 8.26 -16.63
C GLU A 28 4.94 9.36 -16.08
N TYR A 29 5.07 9.44 -14.74
CA TYR A 29 5.94 10.38 -14.01
C TYR A 29 7.06 9.66 -13.23
N ASP A 30 7.49 8.47 -13.66
CA ASP A 30 8.46 7.66 -12.92
C ASP A 30 9.77 8.40 -12.64
N SER A 31 10.24 9.24 -13.58
CA SER A 31 11.46 10.04 -13.40
C SER A 31 11.33 11.16 -12.34
N GLN A 32 10.11 11.56 -12.00
CA GLN A 32 9.82 12.57 -10.99
C GLN A 32 9.51 11.95 -9.62
N VAL A 33 9.09 10.69 -9.56
CA VAL A 33 8.70 10.01 -8.31
C VAL A 33 9.84 9.16 -7.79
N VAL A 34 10.44 9.62 -6.71
CA VAL A 34 11.50 8.88 -5.98
C VAL A 34 10.90 8.15 -4.80
N LEU A 35 11.03 6.83 -4.76
CA LEU A 35 10.58 6.01 -3.64
C LEU A 35 11.74 5.78 -2.66
N ARG A 36 11.49 5.94 -1.37
CA ARG A 36 12.39 5.59 -0.27
C ARG A 36 11.65 4.82 0.81
N GLU A 37 12.24 3.72 1.23
CA GLU A 37 11.76 2.96 2.37
C GLU A 37 12.75 3.00 3.50
N TYR A 38 12.25 3.30 4.69
CA TYR A 38 12.95 3.32 5.96
C TYR A 38 12.30 2.36 6.94
N THR A 39 12.85 2.25 8.13
CA THR A 39 12.20 1.55 9.25
C THR A 39 12.13 2.44 10.47
N ILE A 40 11.14 2.21 11.33
CA ILE A 40 11.01 2.90 12.62
C ILE A 40 12.18 2.59 13.58
N ASN A 41 13.02 1.60 13.25
CA ASN A 41 14.19 1.20 14.04
C ASN A 41 15.49 1.91 13.60
N GLN A 42 15.46 2.67 12.50
CA GLN A 42 16.58 3.50 12.08
C GLN A 42 16.65 4.78 12.92
N LEU A 43 17.84 5.33 13.04
CA LEU A 43 18.02 6.64 13.68
C LEU A 43 17.28 7.71 12.87
N LYS A 44 16.39 8.45 13.52
CA LYS A 44 15.59 9.51 12.89
C LYS A 44 16.47 10.54 12.17
N ASP A 45 17.61 10.90 12.75
CA ASP A 45 18.57 11.84 12.15
C ASP A 45 19.16 11.36 10.83
N ASP A 46 19.35 10.05 10.65
CA ASP A 46 19.87 9.52 9.40
C ASP A 46 18.80 9.55 8.30
N ILE A 47 17.55 9.31 8.67
CA ILE A 47 16.41 9.48 7.75
C ILE A 47 16.26 10.96 7.37
N LEU A 48 16.36 11.88 8.34
CA LEU A 48 16.31 13.33 8.08
C LEU A 48 17.39 13.76 7.08
N LYS A 49 18.63 13.28 7.29
CA LYS A 49 19.76 13.56 6.39
C LYS A 49 19.53 13.02 4.98
N ASP A 50 19.01 11.80 4.86
CA ASP A 50 18.75 11.18 3.56
C ASP A 50 17.65 11.93 2.79
N ILE A 51 16.54 12.25 3.45
CA ILE A 51 15.46 13.04 2.85
C ILE A 51 15.96 14.43 2.45
N TYR A 52 16.73 15.11 3.32
CA TYR A 52 17.31 16.41 3.00
C TYR A 52 18.23 16.35 1.77
N ARG A 53 19.12 15.36 1.70
CA ARG A 53 20.02 15.15 0.56
C ARG A 53 19.30 14.75 -0.73
N CYS A 54 18.11 14.20 -0.62
CA CYS A 54 17.28 13.90 -1.78
C CYS A 54 16.81 15.19 -2.49
N HIS A 55 16.77 16.34 -1.80
CA HIS A 55 16.26 17.62 -2.29
C HIS A 55 14.86 17.45 -2.90
N PRO A 56 13.87 16.98 -2.14
CA PRO A 56 12.52 16.81 -2.65
C PRO A 56 11.82 18.16 -2.80
N ASP A 57 11.02 18.31 -3.85
CA ASP A 57 10.09 19.44 -4.01
C ASP A 57 8.75 19.16 -3.32
N VAL A 58 8.41 17.89 -3.11
CA VAL A 58 7.21 17.40 -2.40
C VAL A 58 7.57 16.12 -1.64
N VAL A 59 7.02 15.95 -0.44
CA VAL A 59 7.16 14.71 0.34
C VAL A 59 5.77 14.11 0.61
N CYS A 60 5.59 12.85 0.23
CA CYS A 60 4.41 12.05 0.54
C CYS A 60 4.82 10.89 1.46
N VAL A 61 4.13 10.67 2.57
CA VAL A 61 4.49 9.64 3.55
C VAL A 61 3.31 8.75 3.90
N SER A 62 3.57 7.43 4.01
CA SER A 62 2.56 6.45 4.42
C SER A 62 2.42 6.37 5.95
N CYS A 63 1.17 6.41 6.44
CA CYS A 63 0.83 6.45 7.86
C CYS A 63 0.00 5.22 8.26
N TYR A 64 0.54 4.45 9.19
CA TYR A 64 -0.05 3.26 9.79
C TYR A 64 0.03 3.34 11.31
N ILE A 65 -0.76 2.53 12.01
CA ILE A 65 -0.80 2.50 13.47
C ILE A 65 0.58 2.29 14.12
N TRP A 66 1.46 1.53 13.47
CA TRP A 66 2.80 1.23 14.01
C TRP A 66 3.83 2.33 13.76
N ASN A 67 3.58 3.26 12.82
CA ASN A 67 4.57 4.28 12.47
C ASN A 67 4.10 5.72 12.69
N ILE A 68 2.84 5.97 12.98
CA ILE A 68 2.27 7.33 13.00
C ILE A 68 2.99 8.26 13.98
N THR A 69 3.36 7.78 15.17
CA THR A 69 4.09 8.58 16.15
C THR A 69 5.45 8.98 15.62
N PHE A 70 6.20 8.01 15.08
CA PHE A 70 7.52 8.23 14.46
C PHE A 70 7.42 9.21 13.27
N VAL A 71 6.45 9.00 12.38
CA VAL A 71 6.24 9.85 11.20
C VAL A 71 5.92 11.28 11.60
N ARG A 72 5.06 11.49 12.60
CA ARG A 72 4.71 12.84 13.07
C ARG A 72 5.95 13.60 13.58
N GLU A 73 6.77 12.95 14.38
CA GLU A 73 8.03 13.54 14.88
C GLU A 73 9.00 13.83 13.73
N LEU A 74 9.19 12.88 12.83
CA LEU A 74 10.04 13.04 11.65
C LEU A 74 9.62 14.25 10.81
N MET A 75 8.31 14.38 10.52
CA MET A 75 7.80 15.46 9.69
C MET A 75 7.84 16.83 10.40
N GLN A 76 7.71 16.86 11.73
CA GLN A 76 7.93 18.08 12.52
C GLN A 76 9.38 18.56 12.43
N ASP A 77 10.35 17.66 12.49
CA ASP A 77 11.76 18.00 12.36
C ASP A 77 12.12 18.37 10.91
N LEU A 78 11.59 17.65 9.92
CA LEU A 78 11.73 18.00 8.51
C LEU A 78 11.20 19.40 8.18
N ARG A 79 10.08 19.82 8.78
CA ARG A 79 9.51 21.16 8.57
C ARG A 79 10.49 22.27 8.96
N LYS A 80 11.36 22.04 9.95
CA LYS A 80 12.37 23.03 10.38
C LYS A 80 13.47 23.22 9.33
N ILE A 81 13.82 22.18 8.57
CA ILE A 81 14.90 22.18 7.59
C ILE A 81 14.42 22.28 6.13
N LEU A 82 13.15 21.98 5.89
CA LEU A 82 12.46 22.08 4.60
C LEU A 82 11.15 22.88 4.77
N PRO A 83 11.23 24.19 5.11
CA PRO A 83 10.04 24.97 5.51
C PRO A 83 9.02 25.16 4.38
N ASP A 84 9.47 25.19 3.12
CA ASP A 84 8.64 25.49 1.95
C ASP A 84 8.18 24.24 1.19
N VAL A 85 8.67 23.05 1.56
CA VAL A 85 8.34 21.78 0.89
C VAL A 85 6.96 21.29 1.36
N PRO A 86 5.99 21.04 0.47
CA PRO A 86 4.70 20.46 0.85
C PRO A 86 4.85 19.03 1.35
N PHE A 87 4.19 18.74 2.50
CA PHE A 87 4.16 17.42 3.11
C PHE A 87 2.75 16.84 3.09
N TRP A 88 2.62 15.66 2.49
CA TRP A 88 1.36 14.93 2.35
C TRP A 88 1.42 13.61 3.11
N ALA A 89 0.35 13.30 3.84
CA ALA A 89 0.17 12.02 4.49
C ALA A 89 -0.86 11.17 3.73
N GLY A 90 -0.75 9.86 3.82
CA GLY A 90 -1.75 8.92 3.32
C GLY A 90 -1.73 7.64 4.13
N GLY A 91 -2.74 6.81 3.97
CA GLY A 91 -2.85 5.52 4.66
C GLY A 91 -3.94 5.48 5.73
N PRO A 92 -4.21 4.29 6.30
CA PRO A 92 -5.39 4.05 7.11
C PRO A 92 -5.45 4.87 8.41
N GLU A 93 -4.29 5.20 8.99
CA GLU A 93 -4.24 5.90 10.28
C GLU A 93 -4.67 7.38 10.20
N VAL A 94 -4.65 7.96 9.01
CA VAL A 94 -4.95 9.39 8.81
C VAL A 94 -6.18 9.63 7.93
N SER A 95 -6.71 8.60 7.27
CA SER A 95 -7.78 8.75 6.29
C SER A 95 -9.14 9.08 6.90
N TYR A 96 -9.48 8.48 8.05
CA TYR A 96 -10.85 8.56 8.60
C TYR A 96 -11.09 9.80 9.46
N ASP A 97 -10.04 10.45 9.95
CA ASP A 97 -10.10 11.64 10.79
C ASP A 97 -9.11 12.72 10.31
N ALA A 98 -9.05 12.91 8.99
CA ALA A 98 -8.04 13.72 8.32
C ALA A 98 -8.05 15.19 8.76
N GLU A 99 -9.21 15.79 8.99
CA GLU A 99 -9.31 17.17 9.45
C GLU A 99 -8.77 17.33 10.88
N THR A 100 -9.13 16.42 11.78
CA THR A 100 -8.59 16.40 13.15
C THR A 100 -7.08 16.14 13.14
N PHE A 101 -6.62 15.22 12.28
CA PHE A 101 -5.19 14.97 12.13
C PHE A 101 -4.44 16.22 11.69
N LEU A 102 -4.91 16.92 10.65
CA LEU A 102 -4.29 18.15 10.16
C LEU A 102 -4.35 19.28 11.20
N GLY A 103 -5.47 19.40 11.93
CA GLY A 103 -5.60 20.38 13.01
C GLY A 103 -4.53 20.23 14.10
N LYS A 104 -4.15 18.98 14.42
CA LYS A 104 -3.15 18.65 15.43
C LYS A 104 -1.71 18.59 14.90
N ASN A 105 -1.53 18.53 13.59
CA ASN A 105 -0.23 18.33 12.96
C ASN A 105 0.06 19.37 11.86
N PRO A 106 0.40 20.61 12.24
CA PRO A 106 0.59 21.73 11.30
C PRO A 106 1.78 21.54 10.34
N ALA A 107 2.64 20.57 10.60
CA ALA A 107 3.72 20.23 9.67
C ALA A 107 3.21 19.71 8.32
N PHE A 108 2.01 19.11 8.28
CA PHE A 108 1.41 18.57 7.07
C PHE A 108 0.57 19.59 6.31
N ASN A 109 0.69 19.60 5.00
CA ASN A 109 -0.14 20.40 4.09
C ASN A 109 -1.47 19.71 3.80
N GLY A 110 -1.51 18.37 3.76
CA GLY A 110 -2.73 17.63 3.52
C GLY A 110 -2.62 16.13 3.71
N VAL A 111 -3.75 15.47 3.51
CA VAL A 111 -3.95 14.02 3.63
C VAL A 111 -4.63 13.51 2.36
N MET A 112 -4.10 12.42 1.81
CA MET A 112 -4.77 11.59 0.82
C MET A 112 -5.64 10.57 1.56
N VAL A 113 -6.97 10.69 1.45
CA VAL A 113 -7.92 9.82 2.15
C VAL A 113 -8.41 8.67 1.29
N GLY A 114 -8.54 7.50 1.87
CA GLY A 114 -9.01 6.29 1.20
C GLY A 114 -7.96 5.65 0.31
N GLU A 115 -8.38 5.17 -0.87
CA GLU A 115 -7.49 4.58 -1.87
C GLU A 115 -6.65 5.66 -2.53
N GLY A 116 -5.34 5.46 -2.52
CA GLY A 116 -4.39 6.50 -2.85
C GLY A 116 -3.98 6.59 -4.31
N GLU A 117 -4.20 5.55 -5.11
CA GLU A 117 -3.62 5.39 -6.44
C GLU A 117 -3.98 6.56 -7.38
N GLU A 118 -5.27 6.82 -7.57
CA GLU A 118 -5.72 7.94 -8.42
C GLU A 118 -5.42 9.30 -7.78
N THR A 119 -5.59 9.42 -6.44
CA THR A 119 -5.34 10.67 -5.72
C THR A 119 -3.88 11.07 -5.80
N PHE A 120 -2.96 10.10 -5.65
CA PHE A 120 -1.54 10.35 -5.78
C PHE A 120 -1.15 10.75 -7.20
N LEU A 121 -1.69 10.08 -8.23
CA LEU A 121 -1.45 10.46 -9.62
C LEU A 121 -1.90 11.92 -9.91
N GLU A 122 -3.08 12.31 -9.44
CA GLU A 122 -3.56 13.69 -9.61
C GLU A 122 -2.72 14.69 -8.82
N LEU A 123 -2.24 14.32 -7.63
CA LEU A 123 -1.31 15.14 -6.86
C LEU A 123 0.03 15.31 -7.59
N VAL A 124 0.54 14.26 -8.23
CA VAL A 124 1.75 14.33 -9.08
C VAL A 124 1.50 15.28 -10.26
N LYS A 125 0.37 15.15 -10.95
CA LYS A 125 -0.03 16.03 -12.05
C LYS A 125 -0.10 17.49 -11.62
N HIS A 126 -0.69 17.74 -10.44
CA HIS A 126 -0.75 19.09 -9.89
C HIS A 126 0.64 19.74 -9.79
N TYR A 127 1.60 19.02 -9.22
CA TYR A 127 2.93 19.56 -8.97
C TYR A 127 3.82 19.57 -10.21
N VAL A 128 3.75 18.57 -11.09
CA VAL A 128 4.70 18.40 -12.20
C VAL A 128 4.32 19.27 -13.41
N ASP A 129 3.07 19.24 -13.82
CA ASP A 129 2.62 19.89 -15.05
C ASP A 129 1.44 20.88 -14.87
N GLY A 130 0.86 20.93 -13.67
CA GLY A 130 -0.25 21.82 -13.36
C GLY A 130 -1.57 21.48 -14.07
N SER A 131 -1.69 20.27 -14.64
CA SER A 131 -2.88 19.85 -15.40
C SER A 131 -4.10 19.57 -14.53
N VAL A 132 -3.91 19.43 -13.20
CA VAL A 132 -4.98 19.21 -12.22
C VAL A 132 -4.78 20.16 -11.04
N THR A 133 -5.87 20.74 -10.53
CA THR A 133 -5.82 21.58 -9.33
C THR A 133 -6.08 20.75 -8.07
N LEU A 134 -5.64 21.24 -6.90
CA LEU A 134 -5.93 20.58 -5.64
C LEU A 134 -7.43 20.53 -5.35
N GLU A 135 -8.17 21.55 -5.77
CA GLU A 135 -9.62 21.66 -5.61
C GLU A 135 -10.38 20.58 -6.39
N GLU A 136 -9.87 20.18 -7.56
CA GLU A 136 -10.47 19.16 -8.41
C GLU A 136 -10.13 17.74 -7.96
N THR A 137 -9.04 17.59 -7.19
CA THR A 137 -8.55 16.28 -6.76
C THR A 137 -9.42 15.70 -5.63
N ARG A 138 -10.25 14.72 -5.96
CA ARG A 138 -11.00 13.97 -4.94
C ARG A 138 -10.06 13.10 -4.10
N GLY A 139 -10.48 12.81 -2.88
CA GLY A 139 -9.65 12.05 -1.94
C GLY A 139 -8.58 12.92 -1.26
N LEU A 140 -8.66 14.26 -1.35
CA LEU A 140 -7.80 15.18 -0.60
C LEU A 140 -8.54 15.90 0.53
N VAL A 141 -7.87 15.99 1.68
CA VAL A 141 -8.15 16.96 2.72
C VAL A 141 -6.86 17.77 2.91
N TYR A 142 -6.91 19.09 2.75
CA TYR A 142 -5.69 19.89 2.73
C TYR A 142 -5.90 21.30 3.29
N ARG A 143 -4.78 21.95 3.64
CA ARG A 143 -4.74 23.30 4.16
C ARG A 143 -4.54 24.28 3.01
N LYS A 144 -5.50 25.24 2.86
CA LYS A 144 -5.41 26.33 1.91
C LYS A 144 -4.43 27.42 2.39
N ALA A 145 -4.10 28.34 1.48
CA ALA A 145 -3.18 29.46 1.78
C ALA A 145 -3.65 30.34 2.94
N ASP A 146 -4.97 30.47 3.14
CA ASP A 146 -5.57 31.22 4.25
C ASP A 146 -5.58 30.45 5.58
N GLY A 147 -5.07 29.20 5.58
CA GLY A 147 -5.02 28.29 6.73
C GLY A 147 -6.29 27.45 6.94
N ALA A 148 -7.37 27.70 6.20
CA ALA A 148 -8.60 26.91 6.28
C ALA A 148 -8.38 25.50 5.73
N LEU A 149 -9.06 24.51 6.29
CA LEU A 149 -9.05 23.16 5.76
C LEU A 149 -10.11 23.01 4.66
N GLN A 150 -9.73 22.39 3.56
CA GLN A 150 -10.61 22.01 2.47
C GLN A 150 -10.70 20.48 2.42
N ASN A 151 -11.93 19.97 2.35
CA ASN A 151 -12.21 18.55 2.20
C ASN A 151 -12.93 18.32 0.86
N ASN A 152 -12.31 17.62 -0.05
CA ASN A 152 -12.85 17.35 -1.39
C ASN A 152 -13.72 16.07 -1.43
N GLY A 153 -13.93 15.43 -0.27
CA GLY A 153 -14.67 14.19 -0.16
C GLY A 153 -13.90 12.97 -0.66
N TRP A 154 -14.47 11.80 -0.39
CA TRP A 154 -13.88 10.51 -0.77
C TRP A 154 -14.05 10.23 -2.26
N ARG A 155 -13.11 9.45 -2.81
CA ARG A 155 -13.24 8.87 -4.15
C ARG A 155 -14.22 7.71 -4.15
N GLN A 156 -14.73 7.40 -5.33
CA GLN A 156 -15.35 6.11 -5.58
C GLN A 156 -14.27 5.01 -5.55
N LEU A 157 -14.67 3.84 -5.10
CA LEU A 157 -13.76 2.68 -5.03
C LEU A 157 -13.35 2.27 -6.45
N MET A 158 -12.06 2.09 -6.65
CA MET A 158 -11.50 1.76 -7.94
C MET A 158 -11.64 0.27 -8.30
N ASP A 159 -11.57 -0.04 -9.58
CA ASP A 159 -11.36 -1.39 -10.09
C ASP A 159 -9.90 -1.79 -9.87
N LEU A 160 -9.67 -2.82 -9.04
CA LEU A 160 -8.32 -3.29 -8.70
C LEU A 160 -7.53 -3.80 -9.91
N SER A 161 -8.21 -4.23 -10.97
CA SER A 161 -7.55 -4.66 -12.20
C SER A 161 -6.86 -3.52 -12.96
N LYS A 162 -7.14 -2.26 -12.59
CA LYS A 162 -6.46 -1.08 -13.13
C LYS A 162 -5.16 -0.73 -12.41
N VAL A 163 -4.91 -1.30 -11.22
CA VAL A 163 -3.66 -1.10 -10.50
C VAL A 163 -2.56 -1.86 -11.25
N PRO A 164 -1.50 -1.19 -11.74
CA PRO A 164 -0.41 -1.88 -12.43
C PRO A 164 0.35 -2.83 -11.50
N PHE A 165 0.99 -3.84 -12.07
CA PHE A 165 1.85 -4.73 -11.31
C PHE A 165 3.10 -3.99 -10.82
N ALA A 166 3.32 -3.99 -9.51
CA ALA A 166 4.34 -3.16 -8.87
C ALA A 166 5.76 -3.74 -8.87
N TYR A 167 5.94 -5.00 -9.32
CA TYR A 167 7.17 -5.77 -9.15
C TYR A 167 7.89 -6.06 -10.48
N GLU A 168 7.99 -5.07 -11.38
CA GLU A 168 8.73 -5.23 -12.64
C GLU A 168 10.24 -5.49 -12.42
N ASN A 169 10.80 -4.95 -11.34
CA ASN A 169 12.17 -5.20 -10.89
C ASN A 169 12.16 -5.79 -9.47
N LEU A 170 12.85 -6.93 -9.29
CA LEU A 170 12.95 -7.62 -8.00
C LEU A 170 14.24 -7.31 -7.22
N GLU A 171 15.18 -6.58 -7.79
CA GLU A 171 16.47 -6.25 -7.14
C GLU A 171 16.26 -5.47 -5.84
N ASP A 172 15.24 -4.58 -5.80
CA ASP A 172 14.89 -3.80 -4.60
C ASP A 172 14.28 -4.65 -3.47
N PHE A 173 13.96 -5.92 -3.77
CA PHE A 173 13.26 -6.84 -2.84
C PHE A 173 14.15 -8.00 -2.36
N GLU A 174 15.45 -7.95 -2.62
CA GLU A 174 16.36 -8.97 -2.13
C GLU A 174 16.32 -9.04 -0.59
N ASN A 175 16.13 -10.26 -0.07
CA ASN A 175 15.94 -10.54 1.38
C ASN A 175 14.71 -9.85 2.02
N ARG A 176 13.68 -9.54 1.23
CA ARG A 176 12.44 -8.91 1.70
C ARG A 176 11.22 -9.77 1.35
N ILE A 177 10.17 -9.62 2.14
CA ILE A 177 8.87 -10.22 1.86
C ILE A 177 8.19 -9.41 0.76
N ILE A 178 7.75 -10.08 -0.30
CA ILE A 178 6.90 -9.49 -1.32
C ILE A 178 5.45 -9.60 -0.88
N TYR A 179 4.75 -8.48 -0.87
CA TYR A 179 3.33 -8.42 -0.57
C TYR A 179 2.53 -8.33 -1.85
N TYR A 180 1.44 -9.08 -1.94
CA TYR A 180 0.58 -9.13 -3.11
C TYR A 180 -0.88 -8.97 -2.72
N GLU A 181 -1.68 -8.26 -3.53
CA GLU A 181 -3.10 -8.01 -3.29
C GLU A 181 -3.92 -8.54 -4.47
N SER A 182 -4.76 -9.57 -4.22
CA SER A 182 -5.71 -10.09 -5.20
C SER A 182 -7.14 -9.61 -4.95
N SER A 183 -7.41 -9.14 -3.74
CA SER A 183 -8.70 -8.56 -3.35
C SER A 183 -8.55 -7.48 -2.29
N ARG A 184 -9.51 -6.54 -2.27
CA ARG A 184 -9.56 -5.45 -1.29
C ARG A 184 -10.96 -5.36 -0.66
N GLY A 185 -11.01 -5.04 0.64
CA GLY A 185 -12.21 -5.04 1.47
C GLY A 185 -12.35 -6.32 2.29
N CYS A 186 -13.30 -6.33 3.24
CA CYS A 186 -13.58 -7.48 4.09
C CYS A 186 -15.10 -7.61 4.32
N PRO A 187 -15.70 -8.82 4.22
CA PRO A 187 -17.14 -8.98 4.43
C PRO A 187 -17.53 -8.90 5.90
N PHE A 188 -16.57 -9.06 6.82
CA PHE A 188 -16.84 -9.13 8.26
C PHE A 188 -16.94 -7.75 8.91
N SER A 189 -17.55 -7.70 10.09
CA SER A 189 -17.82 -6.48 10.86
C SER A 189 -17.14 -6.52 12.25
N CYS A 190 -15.90 -6.99 12.32
CA CYS A 190 -15.16 -7.09 13.57
C CYS A 190 -14.98 -5.71 14.19
N SER A 191 -15.42 -5.53 15.45
CA SER A 191 -15.47 -4.22 16.12
C SER A 191 -14.10 -3.55 16.32
N TYR A 192 -13.03 -4.33 16.33
CA TYR A 192 -11.65 -3.86 16.53
C TYR A 192 -10.85 -3.72 15.23
N CYS A 193 -11.42 -4.13 14.09
CA CYS A 193 -10.69 -4.19 12.82
C CYS A 193 -11.06 -3.04 11.90
N LEU A 194 -10.06 -2.27 11.48
CA LEU A 194 -10.26 -1.16 10.54
C LEU A 194 -10.86 -1.63 9.19
N SER A 195 -10.51 -2.84 8.74
CA SER A 195 -11.04 -3.40 7.49
C SER A 195 -12.56 -3.63 7.51
N SER A 196 -13.21 -3.57 8.68
CA SER A 196 -14.66 -3.65 8.81
C SER A 196 -15.38 -2.40 8.27
N ILE A 197 -14.67 -1.31 8.00
CA ILE A 197 -15.23 -0.06 7.48
C ILE A 197 -15.49 -0.20 5.97
N ASP A 198 -14.55 -0.77 5.22
CA ASP A 198 -14.71 -1.04 3.79
C ASP A 198 -15.25 -2.46 3.57
N LYS A 199 -16.59 -2.57 3.50
CA LYS A 199 -17.31 -3.84 3.29
C LYS A 199 -17.45 -4.25 1.84
N LYS A 200 -17.04 -3.39 0.88
CA LYS A 200 -17.15 -3.70 -0.54
C LYS A 200 -15.98 -4.54 -1.00
N LEU A 201 -16.18 -5.84 -1.02
CA LEU A 201 -15.24 -6.78 -1.62
C LEU A 201 -15.09 -6.55 -3.11
N ARG A 202 -13.85 -6.38 -3.55
CA ARG A 202 -13.46 -6.24 -4.95
C ARG A 202 -12.30 -7.17 -5.22
N PHE A 203 -12.34 -7.83 -6.36
CA PHE A 203 -11.37 -8.81 -6.78
C PHE A 203 -10.68 -8.32 -8.05
N ARG A 204 -9.38 -8.53 -8.11
CA ARG A 204 -8.58 -8.34 -9.31
C ARG A 204 -8.95 -9.42 -10.33
N ASP A 205 -8.91 -9.10 -11.62
CA ASP A 205 -9.16 -10.09 -12.68
C ASP A 205 -8.28 -11.32 -12.49
N ILE A 206 -8.88 -12.51 -12.51
CA ILE A 206 -8.18 -13.75 -12.20
C ILE A 206 -7.07 -14.09 -13.20
N ASN A 207 -7.18 -13.65 -14.46
CA ASN A 207 -6.15 -13.89 -15.45
C ASN A 207 -4.94 -12.98 -15.22
N LEU A 208 -5.18 -11.74 -14.76
CA LEU A 208 -4.09 -10.86 -14.31
C LEU A 208 -3.40 -11.45 -13.09
N VAL A 209 -4.17 -11.92 -12.09
CA VAL A 209 -3.61 -12.57 -10.90
C VAL A 209 -2.73 -13.75 -11.31
N LYS A 210 -3.20 -14.65 -12.17
CA LYS A 210 -2.42 -15.80 -12.65
C LYS A 210 -1.14 -15.38 -13.36
N LYS A 211 -1.20 -14.35 -14.20
CA LYS A 211 -0.02 -13.81 -14.89
C LYS A 211 1.02 -13.27 -13.91
N GLU A 212 0.57 -12.56 -12.89
CA GLU A 212 1.44 -11.97 -11.87
C GLU A 212 2.03 -13.03 -10.94
N LEU A 213 1.27 -14.07 -10.60
CA LEU A 213 1.77 -15.23 -9.85
C LEU A 213 2.82 -16.00 -10.66
N GLN A 214 2.61 -16.16 -11.97
CA GLN A 214 3.61 -16.78 -12.85
C GLN A 214 4.93 -16.02 -12.83
N PHE A 215 4.88 -14.67 -12.83
CA PHE A 215 6.09 -13.86 -12.68
C PHE A 215 6.87 -14.20 -11.42
N PHE A 216 6.21 -14.32 -10.26
CA PHE A 216 6.88 -14.69 -9.02
C PHE A 216 7.45 -16.11 -9.05
N LEU A 217 6.74 -17.05 -9.67
CA LEU A 217 7.18 -18.43 -9.84
C LEU A 217 8.40 -18.53 -10.77
N ASP A 218 8.39 -17.82 -11.88
CA ASP A 218 9.48 -17.80 -12.87
C ASP A 218 10.77 -17.22 -12.28
N HIS A 219 10.62 -16.17 -11.44
CA HIS A 219 11.74 -15.52 -10.75
C HIS A 219 12.12 -16.19 -9.43
N LYS A 220 11.48 -17.31 -9.08
CA LYS A 220 11.77 -18.09 -7.87
C LYS A 220 11.76 -17.25 -6.60
N VAL A 221 10.79 -16.32 -6.51
CA VAL A 221 10.61 -15.47 -5.33
C VAL A 221 10.41 -16.36 -4.10
N PRO A 222 11.22 -16.23 -3.04
CA PRO A 222 11.16 -17.16 -1.91
C PRO A 222 9.81 -17.14 -1.18
N GLN A 223 9.22 -15.95 -1.00
CA GLN A 223 7.94 -15.79 -0.30
C GLN A 223 7.11 -14.65 -0.89
N VAL A 224 5.84 -14.93 -1.15
CA VAL A 224 4.80 -13.96 -1.50
C VAL A 224 3.71 -14.00 -0.45
N LYS A 225 3.51 -12.90 0.30
CA LYS A 225 2.45 -12.78 1.28
C LYS A 225 1.27 -12.00 0.68
N PHE A 226 0.11 -12.66 0.62
CA PHE A 226 -1.14 -11.99 0.26
C PHE A 226 -1.59 -11.07 1.41
N VAL A 227 -2.04 -9.87 1.05
CA VAL A 227 -2.57 -8.87 2.00
C VAL A 227 -4.10 -8.83 1.99
N ASP A 228 -4.73 -9.74 1.27
CA ASP A 228 -6.17 -9.95 1.26
C ASP A 228 -6.66 -10.27 2.68
N ARG A 229 -7.63 -9.50 3.19
CA ARG A 229 -8.03 -9.55 4.61
C ARG A 229 -8.74 -10.84 5.03
N THR A 230 -9.39 -11.50 4.09
CA THR A 230 -9.98 -12.83 4.24
C THR A 230 -9.94 -13.48 2.88
N PHE A 231 -8.81 -14.04 2.53
CA PHE A 231 -8.51 -14.54 1.19
C PHE A 231 -9.58 -15.52 0.68
N ASN A 232 -10.05 -16.43 1.55
CA ASN A 232 -11.01 -17.47 1.20
C ASN A 232 -12.49 -17.05 1.29
N CYS A 233 -12.80 -15.77 1.40
CA CYS A 233 -14.20 -15.30 1.45
C CYS A 233 -14.96 -15.50 0.13
N LYS A 234 -14.24 -15.65 -1.00
CA LYS A 234 -14.82 -16.01 -2.32
C LYS A 234 -14.14 -17.30 -2.81
N HIS A 235 -14.83 -18.42 -2.60
CA HIS A 235 -14.29 -19.76 -2.86
C HIS A 235 -13.74 -19.96 -4.27
N ASP A 236 -14.49 -19.56 -5.31
CA ASP A 236 -14.05 -19.73 -6.69
C ASP A 236 -12.76 -18.99 -7.00
N HIS A 237 -12.59 -17.79 -6.40
CA HIS A 237 -11.37 -17.02 -6.55
C HIS A 237 -10.18 -17.68 -5.83
N ALA A 238 -10.40 -18.11 -4.58
CA ALA A 238 -9.39 -18.80 -3.79
C ALA A 238 -8.96 -20.11 -4.45
N MET A 239 -9.93 -20.95 -4.85
CA MET A 239 -9.67 -22.21 -5.55
C MET A 239 -8.88 -22.00 -6.85
N ALA A 240 -9.25 -21.00 -7.65
CA ALA A 240 -8.56 -20.70 -8.90
C ALA A 240 -7.09 -20.30 -8.68
N ILE A 241 -6.79 -19.59 -7.60
CA ILE A 241 -5.42 -19.20 -7.21
C ILE A 241 -4.66 -20.41 -6.66
N TRP A 242 -5.22 -21.14 -5.69
CA TRP A 242 -4.58 -22.30 -5.09
C TRP A 242 -4.31 -23.41 -6.13
N GLN A 243 -5.27 -23.68 -7.02
CA GLN A 243 -5.05 -24.63 -8.11
C GLN A 243 -3.92 -24.19 -9.04
N TYR A 244 -3.90 -22.88 -9.39
CA TYR A 244 -2.87 -22.35 -10.27
C TYR A 244 -1.46 -22.48 -9.69
N ILE A 245 -1.25 -22.09 -8.42
CA ILE A 245 0.06 -22.18 -7.78
C ILE A 245 0.50 -23.63 -7.56
N LYS A 246 -0.45 -24.55 -7.33
CA LYS A 246 -0.14 -25.99 -7.28
C LYS A 246 0.34 -26.53 -8.61
N ASP A 247 -0.38 -26.19 -9.71
CA ASP A 247 -0.07 -26.72 -11.03
C ASP A 247 1.23 -26.15 -11.62
N HIS A 248 1.69 -25.01 -11.10
CA HIS A 248 2.91 -24.33 -11.55
C HIS A 248 4.00 -24.26 -10.47
N ASP A 249 3.89 -25.09 -9.42
CA ASP A 249 4.86 -25.11 -8.31
C ASP A 249 6.29 -25.29 -8.80
N ASN A 250 7.16 -24.34 -8.49
CA ASN A 250 8.58 -24.34 -8.84
C ASN A 250 9.48 -25.01 -7.78
N GLY A 251 8.89 -25.57 -6.71
CA GLY A 251 9.60 -26.19 -5.59
C GLY A 251 10.27 -25.23 -4.61
N ILE A 252 10.17 -23.91 -4.81
CA ILE A 252 10.85 -22.87 -4.01
C ILE A 252 9.86 -21.92 -3.37
N THR A 253 9.00 -21.28 -4.18
CA THR A 253 8.12 -20.20 -3.74
C THR A 253 7.11 -20.68 -2.70
N ASN A 254 6.99 -19.93 -1.61
CA ASN A 254 5.94 -20.05 -0.59
C ASN A 254 4.91 -18.93 -0.77
N PHE A 255 3.64 -19.27 -0.72
CA PHE A 255 2.53 -18.31 -0.73
C PHE A 255 1.82 -18.30 0.62
N HIS A 256 1.73 -17.13 1.23
CA HIS A 256 1.15 -16.95 2.56
C HIS A 256 -0.20 -16.23 2.44
N PHE A 257 -1.25 -16.78 3.07
CA PHE A 257 -2.62 -16.28 3.00
C PHE A 257 -3.20 -16.07 4.40
N GLU A 258 -3.90 -14.94 4.60
CA GLU A 258 -4.76 -14.72 5.77
C GLU A 258 -6.17 -15.25 5.46
N ILE A 259 -6.64 -16.25 6.21
CA ILE A 259 -7.91 -16.92 5.94
C ILE A 259 -8.83 -16.97 7.17
N SER A 260 -10.11 -17.22 6.93
CA SER A 260 -11.08 -17.58 7.97
C SER A 260 -11.32 -19.08 7.94
N ALA A 261 -11.04 -19.77 9.05
CA ALA A 261 -11.08 -21.24 9.10
C ALA A 261 -12.50 -21.82 8.92
N ASP A 262 -13.52 -21.10 9.39
CA ASP A 262 -14.93 -21.47 9.28
C ASP A 262 -15.48 -21.40 7.85
N LEU A 263 -14.76 -20.73 6.93
CA LEU A 263 -15.11 -20.67 5.52
C LEU A 263 -14.48 -21.78 4.68
N ILE A 264 -13.55 -22.56 5.23
CA ILE A 264 -12.86 -23.61 4.47
C ILE A 264 -13.85 -24.74 4.14
N ARG A 265 -13.81 -25.18 2.88
CA ARG A 265 -14.61 -26.29 2.38
C ARG A 265 -13.80 -27.57 2.19
N GLU A 266 -14.47 -28.70 2.15
CA GLU A 266 -13.83 -30.00 1.98
C GLU A 266 -12.98 -30.11 0.71
N ASN A 267 -13.48 -29.64 -0.43
CA ASN A 267 -12.73 -29.61 -1.68
C ASN A 267 -11.49 -28.71 -1.66
N GLU A 268 -11.48 -27.66 -0.83
CA GLU A 268 -10.30 -26.82 -0.60
C GLU A 268 -9.25 -27.57 0.22
N LEU A 269 -9.68 -28.30 1.26
CA LEU A 269 -8.79 -29.16 2.05
C LEU A 269 -8.22 -30.30 1.21
N GLU A 270 -9.04 -30.93 0.36
CA GLU A 270 -8.58 -31.98 -0.57
C GLU A 270 -7.50 -31.42 -1.50
N LEU A 271 -7.71 -30.23 -2.10
CA LEU A 271 -6.72 -29.60 -2.94
C LEU A 271 -5.41 -29.34 -2.17
N MET A 272 -5.50 -28.73 -0.99
CA MET A 272 -4.33 -28.42 -0.14
C MET A 272 -3.56 -29.68 0.26
N SER A 273 -4.25 -30.79 0.56
CA SER A 273 -3.63 -32.06 0.94
C SER A 273 -2.72 -32.66 -0.13
N THR A 274 -2.92 -32.25 -1.39
CA THR A 274 -2.13 -32.68 -2.55
C THR A 274 -0.99 -31.72 -2.90
N MET A 275 -0.82 -30.63 -2.17
CA MET A 275 0.24 -29.65 -2.39
C MET A 275 1.55 -30.09 -1.75
N ARG A 276 2.65 -29.62 -2.29
CA ARG A 276 3.98 -29.77 -1.70
C ARG A 276 3.99 -29.12 -0.29
N PRO A 277 4.58 -29.77 0.73
CA PRO A 277 4.82 -29.11 2.02
C PRO A 277 5.60 -27.81 1.83
N GLY A 278 5.09 -26.71 2.40
CA GLY A 278 5.68 -25.39 2.29
C GLY A 278 5.32 -24.59 1.02
N LEU A 279 4.48 -25.12 0.11
CA LEU A 279 3.96 -24.34 -1.00
C LEU A 279 3.02 -23.21 -0.52
N ILE A 280 2.16 -23.54 0.42
CA ILE A 280 1.27 -22.57 1.06
C ILE A 280 1.50 -22.50 2.55
N GLN A 281 1.24 -21.33 3.13
CA GLN A 281 1.15 -21.07 4.56
C GLN A 281 -0.16 -20.34 4.83
N LEU A 282 -0.92 -20.82 5.81
CA LEU A 282 -2.19 -20.22 6.20
C LEU A 282 -2.02 -19.52 7.56
N GLU A 283 -2.43 -18.26 7.63
CA GLU A 283 -2.56 -17.49 8.86
C GLU A 283 -4.05 -17.46 9.23
N ILE A 284 -4.36 -18.04 10.38
CA ILE A 284 -5.73 -18.20 10.89
C ILE A 284 -5.87 -17.35 12.13
N GLY A 285 -6.80 -16.38 12.10
CA GLY A 285 -7.20 -15.63 13.29
C GLY A 285 -8.01 -16.50 14.25
N VAL A 286 -7.73 -16.41 15.55
CA VAL A 286 -8.44 -17.15 16.62
C VAL A 286 -9.17 -16.13 17.49
#